data_0dddd6439911d54ec67b7d422732a4a3
#
_entry.id   0dddd6439911d54ec67b7d422732a4a3
#
_cell.length_a   1.000
_cell.length_b   1.000
_cell.length_c   1.000
_cell.angle_alpha   90.00
_cell.angle_beta   90.00
_cell.angle_gamma   90.00
#
_symmetry.space_group_name_H-M   'P 1'
#
loop_
_entity.id
_entity.type
_entity.pdbx_description
1 polymer ?
#
loop_
_entity_poly.entity_id
_entity_poly.type
_entity_poly.pdbx_seq_one_letter_code
_entity_poly.pdbx_strand_id
1 'polypeptide(L)'
;MLKGTGISLALPFLDIMSPAVSYSKVKTLESDPLRLCVLYKGCGVNPHSWDIYGGTETEFELSKILRPLAPVQKDILILGNLDNNGSSDHMDAPGTFMSATRHRDKSRYSFDQQIADRIGDQTPIKSVQLTADNVWKQHPWLNILSYDKTHQPMRGQHDPKSAFDLIFKDEVRAKRQMELASILDGVKDASSSLMRKASSADQQVLQHYFDSIRDVEKGIERARANGQAAAADPKLAQFDPTLEVGNLGERVKAMMDLMALAFWTDSTRVISCMLANTNSRIHYDFIGVNSEFHYVSHHVRNKKVLPAYDSINIWHAEQLRYLIEKLKTLPDGSRTVFDNSLILWGSGIKHGDYHSLTDLPLILAGGGGGQVNLGRHVRYPKAQPYANLLLTLMKLMGAPAPSIGDSTGLLPGITEQANFTPINPDDGSWKISGADGKTLTAKGLLRIEIEGEREYYLLRLSDKSDLKIEVPFMNNHKLRFDRNVGKVVTLTGQYKETDGKKVVVSLKSAKAQ
;
A
#
# COMPACT_ATOMS: atom_id res chain seq x y z
N MET A 1 -15.54 27.22 3.56
CA MET A 1 -15.86 26.90 2.15
C MET A 1 -15.85 28.18 1.33
N LEU A 2 -15.12 28.22 0.22
CA LEU A 2 -15.27 29.23 -0.81
C LEU A 2 -16.43 28.86 -1.72
N LYS A 3 -17.33 29.80 -1.95
CA LYS A 3 -18.50 29.60 -2.82
C LYS A 3 -18.41 30.55 -4.01
N GLY A 4 -18.66 30.03 -5.17
CA GLY A 4 -18.74 30.77 -6.44
C GLY A 4 -19.94 30.32 -7.26
N THR A 5 -19.98 30.71 -8.53
CA THR A 5 -21.06 30.35 -9.45
C THR A 5 -21.06 28.84 -9.73
N GLY A 6 -21.77 28.05 -8.90
CA GLY A 6 -21.91 26.60 -9.08
C GLY A 6 -20.78 25.76 -8.51
N ILE A 7 -19.83 26.37 -7.78
CA ILE A 7 -18.67 25.70 -7.21
C ILE A 7 -18.62 25.99 -5.71
N SER A 8 -18.32 24.98 -4.94
CA SER A 8 -18.05 25.07 -3.49
C SER A 8 -16.74 24.38 -3.19
N LEU A 9 -15.70 25.15 -2.83
CA LEU A 9 -14.40 24.61 -2.43
C LEU A 9 -14.31 24.54 -0.91
N ALA A 10 -14.06 23.35 -0.39
CA ALA A 10 -13.62 23.19 0.98
C ALA A 10 -12.24 23.85 1.13
N LEU A 11 -11.98 24.48 2.26
CA LEU A 11 -10.70 25.12 2.56
C LEU A 11 -9.93 24.28 3.57
N PRO A 12 -8.60 24.27 3.52
CA PRO A 12 -7.79 23.77 4.63
C PRO A 12 -8.09 24.59 5.88
N PHE A 13 -7.74 24.07 7.05
CA PHE A 13 -7.90 24.81 8.30
C PHE A 13 -7.03 26.09 8.25
N LEU A 14 -7.62 27.23 8.57
CA LEU A 14 -6.98 28.54 8.62
C LEU A 14 -7.14 29.14 10.03
N ASP A 15 -6.14 29.87 10.50
CA ASP A 15 -6.19 30.52 11.83
C ASP A 15 -7.37 31.47 11.96
N ILE A 16 -7.75 32.16 10.87
CA ILE A 16 -8.92 33.04 10.81
C ILE A 16 -10.26 32.30 11.05
N MET A 17 -10.27 30.98 10.93
CA MET A 17 -11.46 30.16 11.19
C MET A 17 -11.58 29.75 12.67
N SER A 18 -10.50 29.95 13.45
CA SER A 18 -10.55 29.74 14.89
C SER A 18 -11.43 30.80 15.52
N PRO A 19 -12.43 30.43 16.37
CA PRO A 19 -13.19 31.43 17.11
C PRO A 19 -12.21 32.24 17.97
N ALA A 20 -12.31 33.57 17.94
CA ALA A 20 -11.56 34.46 18.81
C ALA A 20 -11.87 34.11 20.28
N VAL A 21 -11.06 33.26 20.88
CA VAL A 21 -11.22 32.82 22.26
C VAL A 21 -10.46 33.80 23.13
N SER A 22 -11.18 34.57 23.94
CA SER A 22 -10.64 35.24 25.12
C SER A 22 -9.82 34.23 25.92
N TYR A 23 -8.62 34.62 26.28
CA TYR A 23 -7.66 33.86 27.12
C TYR A 23 -8.30 33.50 28.48
N SER A 24 -9.13 32.47 28.53
CA SER A 24 -9.45 31.76 29.78
C SER A 24 -10.45 30.62 29.49
N LYS A 25 -9.94 29.52 29.02
CA LYS A 25 -10.36 28.14 29.32
C LYS A 25 -9.48 27.25 28.45
N VAL A 26 -8.74 26.36 29.05
CA VAL A 26 -8.13 25.22 28.38
C VAL A 26 -9.24 24.53 27.62
N LYS A 27 -9.32 24.78 26.30
CA LYS A 27 -10.18 24.04 25.41
C LYS A 27 -9.63 22.61 25.45
N THR A 28 -10.40 21.67 25.91
CA THR A 28 -10.15 20.26 25.59
C THR A 28 -9.94 20.23 24.08
N LEU A 29 -8.73 19.95 23.64
CA LEU A 29 -8.36 19.81 22.25
C LEU A 29 -9.34 18.76 21.67
N GLU A 30 -10.31 19.21 20.87
CA GLU A 30 -10.94 18.30 19.93
C GLU A 30 -9.79 17.67 19.16
N SER A 31 -9.65 16.35 19.24
CA SER A 31 -8.56 15.63 18.58
C SER A 31 -8.59 15.99 17.11
N ASP A 32 -7.43 16.32 16.54
CA ASP A 32 -7.30 16.55 15.10
C ASP A 32 -8.02 15.44 14.30
N PRO A 33 -8.69 15.77 13.18
CA PRO A 33 -9.47 14.79 12.44
C PRO A 33 -8.60 13.68 11.89
N LEU A 34 -8.91 12.43 12.25
CA LEU A 34 -8.20 11.27 11.71
C LEU A 34 -8.75 10.88 10.34
N ARG A 35 -7.86 10.40 9.50
CA ARG A 35 -8.16 10.00 8.11
C ARG A 35 -7.69 8.58 7.84
N LEU A 36 -8.50 7.80 7.12
CA LEU A 36 -8.16 6.46 6.67
C LEU A 36 -7.97 6.44 5.17
N CYS A 37 -6.82 5.97 4.72
CA CYS A 37 -6.54 5.64 3.32
C CYS A 37 -6.25 4.14 3.20
N VAL A 38 -6.95 3.44 2.31
CA VAL A 38 -6.63 2.07 1.95
C VAL A 38 -6.10 2.05 0.53
N LEU A 39 -4.85 1.63 0.36
CA LEU A 39 -4.20 1.45 -0.94
C LEU A 39 -4.07 -0.03 -1.23
N TYR A 40 -4.96 -0.57 -2.03
CA TYR A 40 -4.94 -1.97 -2.42
C TYR A 40 -4.11 -2.18 -3.68
N LYS A 41 -3.15 -3.09 -3.63
CA LYS A 41 -2.44 -3.59 -4.81
C LYS A 41 -2.81 -5.04 -5.07
N GLY A 42 -3.12 -5.35 -6.31
CA GLY A 42 -3.44 -6.72 -6.72
C GLY A 42 -2.23 -7.65 -6.79
N CYS A 43 -2.47 -8.89 -7.14
CA CYS A 43 -1.49 -9.90 -7.59
C CYS A 43 -0.40 -10.28 -6.58
N GLY A 44 -0.51 -9.92 -5.29
CA GLY A 44 0.47 -10.32 -4.27
C GLY A 44 1.90 -9.80 -4.54
N VAL A 45 2.88 -10.51 -4.00
CA VAL A 45 4.31 -10.20 -4.14
C VAL A 45 5.10 -11.47 -4.43
N ASN A 46 6.35 -11.31 -4.89
CA ASN A 46 7.36 -12.35 -4.79
C ASN A 46 7.86 -12.38 -3.33
N PRO A 47 7.58 -13.43 -2.54
CA PRO A 47 7.96 -13.46 -1.13
C PRO A 47 9.47 -13.30 -0.91
N HIS A 48 10.30 -13.84 -1.80
CA HIS A 48 11.75 -13.76 -1.69
C HIS A 48 12.30 -12.34 -1.85
N SER A 49 11.58 -11.50 -2.60
CA SER A 49 11.93 -10.09 -2.77
C SER A 49 11.20 -9.16 -1.81
N TRP A 50 10.18 -9.66 -1.11
CA TRP A 50 9.38 -8.93 -0.12
C TRP A 50 9.84 -9.14 1.32
N ASP A 51 10.13 -10.41 1.70
CA ASP A 51 10.37 -10.77 3.09
C ASP A 51 11.65 -10.13 3.63
N ILE A 52 11.57 -9.65 4.87
CA ILE A 52 12.69 -9.11 5.61
C ILE A 52 13.27 -10.24 6.47
N TYR A 53 14.56 -10.46 6.32
CA TYR A 53 15.27 -11.52 7.00
C TYR A 53 16.26 -10.94 8.01
N GLY A 54 16.13 -11.35 9.27
CA GLY A 54 16.99 -10.88 10.37
C GLY A 54 16.65 -9.47 10.86
N GLY A 55 17.49 -8.95 11.75
CA GLY A 55 17.29 -7.67 12.41
C GLY A 55 16.36 -7.73 13.61
N THR A 56 16.05 -6.56 14.15
CA THR A 56 15.09 -6.34 15.24
C THR A 56 13.86 -5.60 14.73
N GLU A 57 12.92 -5.28 15.59
CA GLU A 57 11.76 -4.45 15.21
C GLU A 57 12.17 -3.09 14.65
N THR A 58 13.24 -2.50 15.16
CA THR A 58 13.68 -1.13 14.81
C THR A 58 14.93 -1.07 13.95
N GLU A 59 15.71 -2.15 13.93
CA GLU A 59 16.97 -2.25 13.18
C GLU A 59 16.87 -3.41 12.17
N PHE A 60 16.43 -3.10 10.97
CA PHE A 60 16.25 -4.05 9.87
C PHE A 60 16.59 -3.41 8.52
N GLU A 61 17.01 -4.27 7.58
CA GLU A 61 17.25 -3.87 6.20
C GLU A 61 15.98 -4.09 5.35
N LEU A 62 15.60 -3.08 4.58
CA LEU A 62 14.48 -3.20 3.65
C LEU A 62 14.81 -4.20 2.54
N SER A 63 13.87 -5.08 2.27
CA SER A 63 13.97 -6.06 1.18
C SER A 63 13.96 -5.37 -0.19
N LYS A 64 14.26 -6.13 -1.25
CA LYS A 64 14.37 -5.60 -2.63
C LYS A 64 13.15 -4.77 -3.05
N ILE A 65 11.94 -5.28 -2.83
CA ILE A 65 10.68 -4.58 -3.19
C ILE A 65 10.47 -3.33 -2.32
N LEU A 66 10.92 -3.34 -1.08
CA LEU A 66 10.69 -2.26 -0.12
C LEU A 66 11.77 -1.17 -0.14
N ARG A 67 12.89 -1.35 -0.84
CA ARG A 67 13.98 -0.34 -0.93
C ARG A 67 13.53 1.08 -1.27
N PRO A 68 12.56 1.30 -2.16
CA PRO A 68 12.07 2.66 -2.42
C PRO A 68 11.55 3.40 -1.19
N LEU A 69 11.14 2.67 -0.15
CA LEU A 69 10.63 3.22 1.10
C LEU A 69 11.72 3.67 2.07
N ALA A 70 13.02 3.49 1.75
CA ALA A 70 14.13 3.87 2.65
C ALA A 70 14.06 5.33 3.14
N PRO A 71 13.72 6.35 2.31
CA PRO A 71 13.59 7.73 2.79
C PRO A 71 12.47 7.92 3.82
N VAL A 72 11.46 7.05 3.83
CA VAL A 72 10.28 7.09 4.70
C VAL A 72 10.21 5.88 5.65
N GLN A 73 11.32 5.18 5.86
CA GLN A 73 11.34 3.97 6.72
C GLN A 73 10.86 4.26 8.15
N LYS A 74 11.12 5.46 8.66
CA LYS A 74 10.66 5.90 9.99
C LYS A 74 9.15 6.20 10.05
N ASP A 75 8.51 6.34 8.91
CA ASP A 75 7.11 6.71 8.74
C ASP A 75 6.20 5.50 8.48
N ILE A 76 6.75 4.28 8.51
CA ILE A 76 6.03 3.05 8.19
C ILE A 76 6.15 1.99 9.29
N LEU A 77 5.15 1.14 9.38
CA LEU A 77 5.11 -0.08 10.19
C LEU A 77 4.87 -1.26 9.25
N ILE A 78 5.87 -2.11 9.06
CA ILE A 78 5.77 -3.32 8.25
C ILE A 78 5.25 -4.44 9.14
N LEU A 79 4.20 -5.12 8.71
CA LEU A 79 3.52 -6.17 9.48
C LEU A 79 3.71 -7.53 8.79
N GLY A 80 4.11 -8.52 9.55
CA GLY A 80 4.30 -9.88 9.07
C GLY A 80 3.60 -10.93 9.93
N ASN A 81 3.32 -12.08 9.31
CA ASN A 81 2.62 -13.20 9.92
C ASN A 81 1.15 -12.88 10.29
N LEU A 82 0.48 -12.14 9.40
CA LEU A 82 -0.96 -11.90 9.46
C LEU A 82 -1.66 -12.70 8.36
N ASP A 83 -2.60 -13.55 8.76
CA ASP A 83 -3.30 -14.47 7.87
C ASP A 83 -4.73 -13.98 7.60
N ASN A 84 -5.18 -14.07 6.35
CA ASN A 84 -6.55 -13.77 5.97
C ASN A 84 -7.37 -15.07 5.88
N ASN A 85 -8.58 -15.04 6.38
CA ASN A 85 -9.52 -16.15 6.27
C ASN A 85 -10.45 -15.98 5.06
N GLY A 86 -9.88 -15.88 3.89
CA GLY A 86 -10.62 -15.64 2.66
C GLY A 86 -10.68 -16.85 1.72
N SER A 87 -10.99 -16.57 0.47
CA SER A 87 -10.81 -17.48 -0.67
C SER A 87 -9.46 -17.21 -1.32
N SER A 88 -8.72 -18.29 -1.64
CA SER A 88 -7.39 -18.19 -2.26
C SER A 88 -7.51 -18.04 -3.78
N ASP A 89 -8.15 -16.95 -4.23
CA ASP A 89 -8.22 -16.62 -5.63
C ASP A 89 -8.10 -15.11 -5.87
N HIS A 90 -7.78 -14.74 -7.10
CA HIS A 90 -7.66 -13.33 -7.47
C HIS A 90 -8.98 -12.58 -7.39
N MET A 91 -10.11 -13.26 -7.61
CA MET A 91 -11.41 -12.60 -7.73
C MET A 91 -11.95 -12.17 -6.37
N ASP A 92 -11.69 -12.97 -5.34
CA ASP A 92 -12.22 -12.75 -4.00
C ASP A 92 -11.29 -11.91 -3.10
N ALA A 93 -10.00 -11.87 -3.45
CA ALA A 93 -8.96 -11.23 -2.66
C ALA A 93 -9.23 -9.75 -2.29
N PRO A 94 -9.75 -8.87 -3.19
CA PRO A 94 -10.04 -7.48 -2.83
C PRO A 94 -11.11 -7.35 -1.74
N GLY A 95 -12.23 -8.05 -1.90
CA GLY A 95 -13.33 -8.01 -0.96
C GLY A 95 -12.99 -8.63 0.40
N THR A 96 -12.21 -9.72 0.42
CA THR A 96 -11.73 -10.33 1.68
C THR A 96 -10.69 -9.46 2.37
N PHE A 97 -9.86 -8.73 1.63
CA PHE A 97 -8.95 -7.74 2.20
C PHE A 97 -9.68 -6.65 2.98
N MET A 98 -10.84 -6.21 2.49
CA MET A 98 -11.61 -5.13 3.10
C MET A 98 -12.56 -5.59 4.21
N SER A 99 -12.94 -6.86 4.25
CA SER A 99 -13.97 -7.36 5.16
C SER A 99 -13.54 -8.53 6.04
N ALA A 100 -12.40 -9.16 5.73
CA ALA A 100 -11.97 -10.43 6.33
C ALA A 100 -13.06 -11.52 6.27
N THR A 101 -13.96 -11.47 5.26
CA THR A 101 -15.06 -12.43 5.06
C THR A 101 -15.01 -13.04 3.68
N ARG A 102 -15.40 -14.32 3.57
CA ARG A 102 -15.43 -15.04 2.30
C ARG A 102 -16.59 -14.56 1.41
N HIS A 103 -16.40 -14.59 0.10
CA HIS A 103 -17.47 -14.25 -0.86
C HIS A 103 -18.76 -15.08 -0.65
N ARG A 104 -18.60 -16.35 -0.29
CA ARG A 104 -19.74 -17.28 -0.08
C ARG A 104 -20.66 -16.86 1.06
N ASP A 105 -20.15 -16.08 2.01
CA ASP A 105 -20.90 -15.70 3.21
C ASP A 105 -21.90 -14.56 2.95
N LYS A 106 -21.92 -13.98 1.74
CA LYS A 106 -22.84 -12.91 1.27
C LYS A 106 -23.02 -11.72 2.21
N SER A 107 -22.20 -11.61 3.24
CA SER A 107 -22.34 -10.67 4.35
C SER A 107 -21.15 -9.73 4.45
N ARG A 108 -20.66 -9.24 3.29
CA ARG A 108 -19.56 -8.29 3.27
C ARG A 108 -20.06 -6.91 3.67
N TYR A 109 -19.55 -6.41 4.75
CA TYR A 109 -19.59 -5.03 5.14
C TYR A 109 -18.16 -4.60 5.43
N SER A 110 -17.55 -3.84 4.53
CA SER A 110 -16.14 -3.55 4.59
C SER A 110 -15.80 -2.57 5.71
N PHE A 111 -14.61 -2.71 6.31
CA PHE A 111 -14.21 -1.94 7.49
C PHE A 111 -14.14 -0.44 7.23
N ASP A 112 -13.76 -0.02 6.01
CA ASP A 112 -13.76 1.38 5.60
C ASP A 112 -15.17 1.96 5.61
N GLN A 113 -16.19 1.20 5.20
CA GLN A 113 -17.56 1.64 5.21
C GLN A 113 -18.17 1.60 6.63
N GLN A 114 -17.75 0.68 7.48
CA GLN A 114 -18.12 0.71 8.90
C GLN A 114 -17.57 1.96 9.60
N ILE A 115 -16.35 2.38 9.25
CA ILE A 115 -15.77 3.64 9.70
C ILE A 115 -16.55 4.82 9.11
N ALA A 116 -16.78 4.84 7.79
CA ALA A 116 -17.50 5.91 7.11
C ALA A 116 -18.92 6.11 7.64
N ASP A 117 -19.64 5.05 7.97
CA ASP A 117 -20.97 5.15 8.57
C ASP A 117 -20.93 5.71 10.00
N ARG A 118 -19.79 5.64 10.67
CA ARG A 118 -19.65 6.18 12.04
C ARG A 118 -19.19 7.63 12.08
N ILE A 119 -18.27 8.02 11.20
CA ILE A 119 -17.64 9.35 11.24
C ILE A 119 -17.94 10.20 10.00
N GLY A 120 -18.50 9.63 8.93
CA GLY A 120 -18.63 10.28 7.63
C GLY A 120 -19.61 11.45 7.60
N ASP A 121 -20.53 11.57 8.57
CA ASP A 121 -21.43 12.72 8.70
C ASP A 121 -20.69 14.00 9.15
N GLN A 122 -19.41 13.88 9.53
CA GLN A 122 -18.56 15.01 9.90
C GLN A 122 -17.93 15.70 8.68
N THR A 123 -18.05 15.11 7.49
CA THR A 123 -17.46 15.61 6.23
C THR A 123 -18.51 15.71 5.13
N PRO A 124 -18.29 16.56 4.10
CA PRO A 124 -19.20 16.65 2.95
C PRO A 124 -19.47 15.32 2.25
N ILE A 125 -18.44 14.45 2.19
CA ILE A 125 -18.53 13.13 1.56
C ILE A 125 -18.12 12.08 2.58
N LYS A 126 -18.99 11.10 2.83
CA LYS A 126 -18.76 10.04 3.83
C LYS A 126 -17.52 9.22 3.53
N SER A 127 -17.36 8.83 2.28
CA SER A 127 -16.21 8.07 1.78
C SER A 127 -16.04 8.20 0.27
N VAL A 128 -14.82 8.02 -0.22
CA VAL A 128 -14.50 8.02 -1.64
C VAL A 128 -13.86 6.69 -2.03
N GLN A 129 -14.40 6.04 -3.07
CA GLN A 129 -13.84 4.83 -3.65
C GLN A 129 -13.21 5.18 -5.00
N LEU A 130 -11.92 4.80 -5.17
CA LEU A 130 -11.14 5.02 -6.38
C LEU A 130 -10.60 3.70 -6.93
N THR A 131 -10.41 3.64 -8.23
CA THR A 131 -9.73 2.53 -8.88
C THR A 131 -8.89 3.04 -10.05
N ALA A 132 -7.58 2.80 -10.02
CA ALA A 132 -6.69 3.20 -11.10
C ALA A 132 -6.67 2.18 -12.26
N ASP A 133 -7.08 0.95 -11.99
CA ASP A 133 -7.09 -0.16 -12.92
C ASP A 133 -8.53 -0.68 -13.11
N ASN A 134 -9.11 -0.43 -14.27
CA ASN A 134 -10.49 -0.80 -14.61
C ASN A 134 -10.49 -1.85 -15.73
N VAL A 135 -10.11 -3.07 -15.40
CA VAL A 135 -9.75 -4.08 -16.39
C VAL A 135 -10.93 -4.77 -17.05
N TRP A 136 -12.09 -4.91 -16.37
CA TRP A 136 -13.11 -5.80 -16.88
C TRP A 136 -14.52 -5.21 -16.80
N LYS A 137 -15.01 -4.71 -17.93
CA LYS A 137 -16.46 -4.41 -18.04
C LYS A 137 -17.33 -5.65 -17.83
N GLN A 138 -16.80 -6.84 -18.16
CA GLN A 138 -17.49 -8.12 -18.03
C GLN A 138 -17.51 -8.70 -16.60
N HIS A 139 -16.55 -8.28 -15.76
CA HIS A 139 -16.42 -8.74 -14.38
C HIS A 139 -16.26 -7.55 -13.41
N PRO A 140 -17.30 -6.72 -13.26
CA PRO A 140 -17.21 -5.47 -12.50
C PRO A 140 -16.86 -5.67 -11.02
N TRP A 141 -17.12 -6.87 -10.44
CA TRP A 141 -16.75 -7.20 -9.07
C TRP A 141 -15.24 -7.25 -8.82
N LEU A 142 -14.42 -7.45 -9.86
CA LEU A 142 -12.96 -7.40 -9.71
C LEU A 142 -12.45 -6.00 -9.35
N ASN A 143 -13.22 -4.96 -9.64
CA ASN A 143 -12.91 -3.57 -9.35
C ASN A 143 -13.56 -3.07 -8.05
N ILE A 144 -14.07 -3.97 -7.21
CA ILE A 144 -14.77 -3.62 -5.97
C ILE A 144 -13.85 -3.88 -4.78
N LEU A 145 -13.60 -2.85 -4.01
CA LEU A 145 -12.98 -2.94 -2.68
C LEU A 145 -14.05 -2.89 -1.59
N SER A 146 -14.91 -1.88 -1.65
CA SER A 146 -15.80 -1.51 -0.56
C SER A 146 -17.20 -2.08 -0.73
N TYR A 147 -17.82 -2.45 0.38
CA TYR A 147 -19.19 -2.96 0.47
C TYR A 147 -19.93 -2.23 1.59
N ASP A 148 -21.11 -1.71 1.29
CA ASP A 148 -21.95 -1.00 2.24
C ASP A 148 -22.61 -1.90 3.29
N LYS A 149 -23.36 -1.31 4.23
CA LYS A 149 -24.08 -2.03 5.30
C LYS A 149 -25.19 -2.96 4.80
N THR A 150 -25.63 -2.78 3.54
CA THR A 150 -26.59 -3.67 2.88
C THR A 150 -25.88 -4.74 2.03
N HIS A 151 -24.57 -4.83 2.19
CA HIS A 151 -23.68 -5.77 1.48
C HIS A 151 -23.59 -5.52 -0.03
N GLN A 152 -23.96 -4.32 -0.48
CA GLN A 152 -23.88 -3.93 -1.88
C GLN A 152 -22.47 -3.43 -2.22
N PRO A 153 -21.94 -3.84 -3.39
CA PRO A 153 -20.63 -3.40 -3.85
C PRO A 153 -20.64 -1.90 -4.22
N MET A 154 -19.64 -1.18 -3.75
CA MET A 154 -19.43 0.24 -4.07
C MET A 154 -18.37 0.37 -5.15
N ARG A 155 -18.76 0.94 -6.30
CA ARG A 155 -17.85 1.11 -7.44
C ARG A 155 -16.89 2.27 -7.22
N GLY A 156 -15.60 2.02 -7.47
CA GLY A 156 -14.58 3.07 -7.48
C GLY A 156 -14.68 3.97 -8.72
N GLN A 157 -14.41 5.26 -8.53
CA GLN A 157 -14.24 6.21 -9.63
C GLN A 157 -12.89 5.90 -10.32
N HIS A 158 -12.95 5.70 -11.63
CA HIS A 158 -11.78 5.34 -12.42
C HIS A 158 -11.15 6.55 -13.13
N ASP A 159 -11.97 7.47 -13.60
CA ASP A 159 -11.49 8.70 -14.24
C ASP A 159 -11.16 9.75 -13.16
N PRO A 160 -9.90 10.23 -13.09
CA PRO A 160 -9.51 11.24 -12.11
C PRO A 160 -10.31 12.53 -12.20
N LYS A 161 -10.80 12.90 -13.40
CA LYS A 161 -11.65 14.08 -13.59
C LYS A 161 -13.03 13.89 -12.94
N SER A 162 -13.63 12.72 -13.13
CA SER A 162 -14.91 12.39 -12.50
C SER A 162 -14.77 12.30 -10.98
N ALA A 163 -13.65 11.77 -10.47
CA ALA A 163 -13.34 11.75 -9.05
C ALA A 163 -13.16 13.17 -8.48
N PHE A 164 -12.45 14.04 -9.21
CA PHE A 164 -12.28 15.43 -8.84
C PHE A 164 -13.64 16.16 -8.80
N ASP A 165 -14.47 15.96 -9.83
CA ASP A 165 -15.80 16.57 -9.90
C ASP A 165 -16.71 16.08 -8.76
N LEU A 166 -16.67 14.79 -8.41
CA LEU A 166 -17.38 14.23 -7.27
C LEU A 166 -16.98 14.91 -5.95
N ILE A 167 -15.70 15.17 -5.75
CA ILE A 167 -15.18 15.70 -4.49
C ILE A 167 -15.39 17.23 -4.39
N PHE A 168 -15.27 17.97 -5.49
CA PHE A 168 -15.17 19.43 -5.46
C PHE A 168 -16.29 20.18 -6.19
N LYS A 169 -17.12 19.52 -7.01
CA LYS A 169 -18.25 20.15 -7.69
C LYS A 169 -19.58 19.84 -6.99
N ASP A 170 -20.35 20.88 -6.76
CA ASP A 170 -21.71 20.77 -6.23
C ASP A 170 -22.66 20.31 -7.35
N GLU A 171 -23.15 19.05 -7.29
CA GLU A 171 -24.00 18.44 -8.33
C GLU A 171 -25.30 19.23 -8.60
N VAL A 172 -25.84 19.92 -7.60
CA VAL A 172 -27.12 20.66 -7.73
C VAL A 172 -26.99 21.85 -8.68
N ARG A 173 -25.79 22.39 -8.83
CA ARG A 173 -25.52 23.57 -9.66
C ARG A 173 -24.77 23.26 -10.97
N ALA A 174 -24.08 22.13 -11.06
CA ALA A 174 -23.29 21.74 -12.25
C ALA A 174 -24.13 21.55 -13.52
N LYS A 175 -25.43 21.25 -13.40
CA LYS A 175 -26.35 21.15 -14.57
C LYS A 175 -26.62 22.47 -15.28
N ARG A 176 -26.12 23.60 -14.78
CA ARG A 176 -26.39 24.94 -15.35
C ARG A 176 -25.16 25.70 -15.87
N GLN A 177 -23.94 25.14 -15.80
CA GLN A 177 -22.75 25.94 -16.12
C GLN A 177 -21.74 25.28 -17.03
N MET A 178 -21.26 26.15 -17.93
CA MET A 178 -20.16 26.04 -18.89
C MET A 178 -18.92 25.38 -18.26
N GLU A 179 -18.16 24.67 -19.07
CA GLU A 179 -16.81 24.19 -18.79
C GLU A 179 -15.92 25.38 -18.37
N LEU A 180 -15.72 25.55 -17.07
CA LEU A 180 -14.70 26.46 -16.56
C LEU A 180 -13.33 25.83 -16.80
N ALA A 181 -12.38 26.64 -17.28
CA ALA A 181 -11.00 26.18 -17.51
C ALA A 181 -10.32 25.74 -16.21
N SER A 182 -10.70 26.32 -15.08
CA SER A 182 -10.27 25.93 -13.74
C SER A 182 -11.39 26.12 -12.72
N ILE A 183 -11.46 25.24 -11.71
CA ILE A 183 -12.39 25.41 -10.60
C ILE A 183 -12.10 26.68 -9.80
N LEU A 184 -10.85 27.16 -9.81
CA LEU A 184 -10.42 28.40 -9.17
C LEU A 184 -11.02 29.65 -9.85
N ASP A 185 -11.27 29.60 -11.16
CA ASP A 185 -11.90 30.72 -11.86
C ASP A 185 -13.32 30.97 -11.36
N GLY A 186 -14.04 29.89 -11.00
CA GLY A 186 -15.39 30.00 -10.43
C GLY A 186 -15.46 30.59 -9.02
N VAL A 187 -14.36 30.64 -8.30
CA VAL A 187 -14.27 31.19 -6.92
C VAL A 187 -13.29 32.36 -6.80
N LYS A 188 -12.85 32.95 -7.92
CA LYS A 188 -11.79 33.97 -7.99
C LYS A 188 -12.04 35.17 -7.07
N ASP A 189 -13.25 35.71 -7.07
CA ASP A 189 -13.59 36.89 -6.25
C ASP A 189 -13.61 36.54 -4.76
N ALA A 190 -14.16 35.37 -4.41
CA ALA A 190 -14.20 34.87 -3.06
C ALA A 190 -12.79 34.57 -2.52
N SER A 191 -11.94 33.96 -3.35
CA SER A 191 -10.55 33.66 -2.99
C SER A 191 -9.72 34.93 -2.80
N SER A 192 -9.87 35.90 -3.68
CA SER A 192 -9.20 37.20 -3.58
C SER A 192 -9.65 38.00 -2.35
N SER A 193 -10.93 37.94 -2.00
CA SER A 193 -11.46 38.56 -0.79
C SER A 193 -10.93 37.89 0.48
N LEU A 194 -10.86 36.57 0.49
CA LEU A 194 -10.31 35.79 1.62
C LEU A 194 -8.82 36.10 1.82
N MET A 195 -8.03 36.07 0.73
CA MET A 195 -6.59 36.40 0.78
C MET A 195 -6.32 37.77 1.40
N ARG A 196 -7.13 38.78 1.09
CA ARG A 196 -6.97 40.13 1.68
C ARG A 196 -7.28 40.21 3.17
N LYS A 197 -8.09 39.30 3.71
CA LYS A 197 -8.50 39.27 5.11
C LYS A 197 -7.66 38.31 5.95
N ALA A 198 -6.93 37.42 5.34
CA ALA A 198 -6.15 36.39 5.96
C ALA A 198 -4.83 36.94 6.55
N SER A 199 -4.36 36.35 7.66
CA SER A 199 -3.04 36.58 8.19
C SER A 199 -1.95 36.18 7.18
N SER A 200 -0.71 36.62 7.36
CA SER A 200 0.39 36.22 6.48
C SER A 200 0.62 34.70 6.48
N ALA A 201 0.41 34.02 7.60
CA ALA A 201 0.48 32.57 7.70
C ALA A 201 -0.66 31.91 6.92
N ASP A 202 -1.91 32.36 7.12
CA ASP A 202 -3.07 31.85 6.38
C ASP A 202 -2.94 32.12 4.86
N GLN A 203 -2.34 33.26 4.46
CA GLN A 203 -2.09 33.56 3.06
C GLN A 203 -1.14 32.54 2.43
N GLN A 204 -0.11 32.08 3.14
CA GLN A 204 0.81 31.05 2.65
C GLN A 204 0.09 29.70 2.50
N VAL A 205 -0.74 29.32 3.47
CA VAL A 205 -1.56 28.09 3.40
C VAL A 205 -2.53 28.17 2.21
N LEU A 206 -3.21 29.30 2.03
CA LEU A 206 -4.13 29.51 0.90
C LEU A 206 -3.41 29.48 -0.45
N GLN A 207 -2.24 30.10 -0.57
CA GLN A 207 -1.46 30.07 -1.80
C GLN A 207 -1.05 28.63 -2.15
N HIS A 208 -0.49 27.89 -1.18
CA HIS A 208 -0.14 26.47 -1.36
C HIS A 208 -1.37 25.64 -1.76
N TYR A 209 -2.53 25.92 -1.16
CA TYR A 209 -3.78 25.25 -1.50
C TYR A 209 -4.21 25.52 -2.95
N PHE A 210 -4.21 26.76 -3.39
CA PHE A 210 -4.58 27.10 -4.79
C PHE A 210 -3.60 26.52 -5.81
N ASP A 211 -2.31 26.53 -5.49
CA ASP A 211 -1.28 25.90 -6.34
C ASP A 211 -1.48 24.37 -6.40
N SER A 212 -1.81 23.73 -5.28
CA SER A 212 -2.12 22.28 -5.25
C SER A 212 -3.34 21.93 -6.11
N ILE A 213 -4.40 22.75 -6.10
CA ILE A 213 -5.56 22.55 -6.99
C ILE A 213 -5.12 22.61 -8.46
N ARG A 214 -4.36 23.64 -8.84
CA ARG A 214 -3.87 23.78 -10.23
C ARG A 214 -2.99 22.62 -10.67
N ASP A 215 -2.15 22.09 -9.77
CA ASP A 215 -1.30 20.96 -10.07
C ASP A 215 -2.12 19.67 -10.27
N VAL A 216 -3.17 19.46 -9.48
CA VAL A 216 -4.12 18.36 -9.68
C VAL A 216 -4.85 18.51 -11.02
N GLU A 217 -5.38 19.69 -11.34
CA GLU A 217 -6.05 19.96 -12.62
C GLU A 217 -5.12 19.65 -13.81
N LYS A 218 -3.88 20.16 -13.78
CA LYS A 218 -2.86 19.88 -14.82
C LYS A 218 -2.49 18.38 -14.88
N GLY A 219 -2.44 17.70 -13.73
CA GLY A 219 -2.21 16.26 -13.66
C GLY A 219 -3.32 15.47 -14.33
N ILE A 220 -4.58 15.83 -14.07
CA ILE A 220 -5.76 15.25 -14.71
C ILE A 220 -5.75 15.47 -16.24
N GLU A 221 -5.44 16.68 -16.68
CA GLU A 221 -5.36 17.00 -18.12
C GLU A 221 -4.27 16.18 -18.82
N ARG A 222 -3.08 16.05 -18.23
CA ARG A 222 -2.02 15.19 -18.76
C ARG A 222 -2.44 13.74 -18.85
N ALA A 223 -3.03 13.19 -17.79
CA ALA A 223 -3.50 11.80 -17.77
C ALA A 223 -4.56 11.54 -18.86
N ARG A 224 -5.47 12.50 -19.09
CA ARG A 224 -6.47 12.41 -20.17
C ARG A 224 -5.85 12.52 -21.56
N ALA A 225 -4.94 13.49 -21.78
CA ALA A 225 -4.29 13.67 -23.08
C ALA A 225 -3.48 12.43 -23.48
N ASN A 226 -2.76 11.84 -22.55
CA ASN A 226 -1.97 10.62 -22.79
C ASN A 226 -2.88 9.40 -23.02
N GLY A 227 -4.01 9.30 -22.30
CA GLY A 227 -5.01 8.27 -22.55
C GLY A 227 -5.65 8.38 -23.94
N GLN A 228 -5.95 9.58 -24.40
CA GLN A 228 -6.49 9.83 -25.75
C GLN A 228 -5.46 9.53 -26.84
N ALA A 229 -4.19 9.92 -26.65
CA ALA A 229 -3.12 9.66 -27.60
C ALA A 229 -2.85 8.15 -27.75
N ALA A 230 -2.88 7.40 -26.64
CA ALA A 230 -2.72 5.96 -26.65
C ALA A 230 -3.92 5.24 -27.31
N ALA A 231 -5.15 5.69 -27.06
CA ALA A 231 -6.35 5.13 -27.70
C ALA A 231 -6.39 5.39 -29.22
N ALA A 232 -5.68 6.40 -29.70
CA ALA A 232 -5.57 6.72 -31.13
C ALA A 232 -4.48 5.93 -31.86
N ASP A 233 -3.63 5.13 -31.16
CA ASP A 233 -2.60 4.32 -31.80
C ASP A 233 -3.22 3.11 -32.50
N PRO A 234 -3.11 2.97 -33.85
CA PRO A 234 -3.70 1.85 -34.60
C PRO A 234 -3.14 0.48 -34.19
N LYS A 235 -1.92 0.42 -33.63
CA LYS A 235 -1.32 -0.82 -33.15
C LYS A 235 -1.99 -1.32 -31.87
N LEU A 236 -2.49 -0.41 -31.06
CA LEU A 236 -3.18 -0.70 -29.80
C LEU A 236 -4.67 -0.92 -30.02
N ALA A 237 -5.27 -0.35 -31.08
CA ALA A 237 -6.66 -0.60 -31.47
C ALA A 237 -6.93 -2.06 -31.93
N GLN A 238 -5.89 -2.84 -32.22
CA GLN A 238 -6.00 -4.28 -32.51
C GLN A 238 -6.18 -5.15 -31.24
N PHE A 239 -5.83 -4.60 -30.08
CA PHE A 239 -6.09 -5.21 -28.79
C PHE A 239 -7.46 -4.74 -28.29
N ASP A 240 -8.14 -5.56 -27.52
CA ASP A 240 -9.48 -5.36 -27.00
C ASP A 240 -9.77 -3.85 -26.76
N PRO A 241 -10.74 -3.23 -27.47
CA PRO A 241 -11.07 -1.82 -27.30
C PRO A 241 -11.60 -1.48 -25.91
N THR A 242 -11.77 -2.47 -25.03
CA THR A 242 -12.08 -2.29 -23.60
C THR A 242 -10.83 -2.10 -22.74
N LEU A 243 -9.63 -2.33 -23.27
CA LEU A 243 -8.37 -1.98 -22.62
C LEU A 243 -8.19 -0.47 -22.72
N GLU A 244 -8.41 0.22 -21.62
CA GLU A 244 -8.06 1.63 -21.52
C GLU A 244 -6.53 1.76 -21.57
N VAL A 245 -6.03 1.98 -22.77
CA VAL A 245 -4.62 2.25 -23.03
C VAL A 245 -4.36 3.69 -22.59
N GLY A 246 -4.10 3.86 -21.31
CA GLY A 246 -3.68 5.12 -20.72
C GLY A 246 -2.46 4.90 -19.86
N ASN A 247 -1.65 5.91 -19.66
CA ASN A 247 -0.50 5.83 -18.76
C ASN A 247 -0.99 5.62 -17.31
N LEU A 248 -1.00 4.37 -16.84
CA LEU A 248 -1.38 4.01 -15.46
C LEU A 248 -0.61 4.84 -14.43
N GLY A 249 0.69 5.09 -14.67
CA GLY A 249 1.53 5.84 -13.75
C GLY A 249 1.02 7.27 -13.53
N GLU A 250 0.64 7.98 -14.58
CA GLU A 250 0.08 9.33 -14.47
C GLU A 250 -1.30 9.33 -13.83
N ARG A 251 -2.13 8.34 -14.15
CA ARG A 251 -3.46 8.18 -13.52
C ARG A 251 -3.34 7.94 -12.02
N VAL A 252 -2.49 7.01 -11.61
CA VAL A 252 -2.23 6.74 -10.18
C VAL A 252 -1.72 7.99 -9.48
N LYS A 253 -0.77 8.71 -10.10
CA LYS A 253 -0.25 9.95 -9.54
C LYS A 253 -1.33 11.02 -9.39
N ALA A 254 -2.16 11.24 -10.41
CA ALA A 254 -3.28 12.19 -10.34
C ALA A 254 -4.29 11.80 -9.24
N MET A 255 -4.58 10.51 -9.08
CA MET A 255 -5.45 10.04 -8.00
C MET A 255 -4.83 10.25 -6.61
N MET A 256 -3.52 10.04 -6.44
CA MET A 256 -2.85 10.30 -5.17
C MET A 256 -2.83 11.78 -4.81
N ASP A 257 -2.60 12.67 -5.79
CA ASP A 257 -2.69 14.12 -5.58
C ASP A 257 -4.11 14.53 -5.20
N LEU A 258 -5.12 13.91 -5.82
CA LEU A 258 -6.53 14.12 -5.49
C LEU A 258 -6.89 13.62 -4.08
N MET A 259 -6.41 12.43 -3.68
CA MET A 259 -6.60 11.91 -2.33
C MET A 259 -5.97 12.83 -1.28
N ALA A 260 -4.75 13.30 -1.53
CA ALA A 260 -4.06 14.23 -0.64
C ALA A 260 -4.84 15.54 -0.48
N LEU A 261 -5.35 16.09 -1.58
CA LEU A 261 -6.16 17.30 -1.56
C LEU A 261 -7.50 17.09 -0.83
N ALA A 262 -8.18 15.96 -1.05
CA ALA A 262 -9.43 15.61 -0.38
C ALA A 262 -9.27 15.49 1.15
N PHE A 263 -8.16 14.92 1.59
CA PHE A 263 -7.82 14.84 3.01
C PHE A 263 -7.47 16.20 3.60
N TRP A 264 -6.67 16.99 2.89
CA TRP A 264 -6.26 18.31 3.36
C TRP A 264 -7.43 19.28 3.54
N THR A 265 -8.41 19.19 2.68
CA THR A 265 -9.65 20.00 2.73
C THR A 265 -10.72 19.43 3.64
N ASP A 266 -10.47 18.28 4.26
CA ASP A 266 -11.46 17.51 5.04
C ASP A 266 -12.77 17.26 4.24
N SER A 267 -12.65 17.13 2.91
CA SER A 267 -13.79 16.79 2.04
C SER A 267 -14.32 15.40 2.34
N THR A 268 -13.44 14.50 2.71
CA THR A 268 -13.71 13.16 3.25
C THR A 268 -12.59 12.73 4.17
N ARG A 269 -12.88 11.81 5.09
CA ARG A 269 -11.89 11.18 5.99
C ARG A 269 -11.66 9.71 5.70
N VAL A 270 -12.35 9.14 4.70
CA VAL A 270 -12.22 7.72 4.34
C VAL A 270 -12.08 7.58 2.83
N ILE A 271 -10.93 7.07 2.38
CA ILE A 271 -10.65 6.81 0.96
C ILE A 271 -10.13 5.39 0.81
N SER A 272 -10.73 4.64 -0.13
CA SER A 272 -10.26 3.33 -0.57
C SER A 272 -9.87 3.40 -2.04
N CYS A 273 -8.63 3.05 -2.38
CA CYS A 273 -8.09 3.12 -3.73
C CYS A 273 -7.48 1.79 -4.16
N MET A 274 -7.98 1.23 -5.25
CA MET A 274 -7.38 0.10 -5.93
C MET A 274 -6.35 0.58 -6.93
N LEU A 275 -5.06 0.43 -6.61
CA LEU A 275 -3.94 0.79 -7.49
C LEU A 275 -3.80 -0.15 -8.68
N ALA A 276 -4.00 -1.44 -8.43
CA ALA A 276 -4.02 -2.47 -9.45
C ALA A 276 -5.04 -3.55 -9.07
N ASN A 277 -5.75 -4.01 -10.08
CA ASN A 277 -6.66 -5.14 -9.98
C ASN A 277 -5.88 -6.45 -9.78
N THR A 278 -6.47 -7.41 -9.11
CA THR A 278 -5.88 -8.75 -8.94
C THR A 278 -5.77 -9.55 -10.23
N ASN A 279 -6.50 -9.15 -11.26
CA ASN A 279 -6.45 -9.75 -12.60
C ASN A 279 -6.06 -8.68 -13.65
N SER A 280 -5.16 -7.78 -13.27
CA SER A 280 -4.71 -6.67 -14.09
C SER A 280 -4.10 -7.14 -15.40
N ARG A 281 -4.62 -6.63 -16.51
CA ARG A 281 -4.08 -6.82 -17.85
C ARG A 281 -3.33 -5.61 -18.37
N ILE A 282 -3.11 -4.61 -17.53
CA ILE A 282 -2.36 -3.44 -17.92
C ILE A 282 -0.88 -3.81 -18.02
N HIS A 283 -0.26 -3.36 -19.11
CA HIS A 283 1.18 -3.40 -19.30
C HIS A 283 1.84 -2.22 -18.57
N TYR A 284 3.00 -2.46 -18.03
CA TYR A 284 3.77 -1.46 -17.29
C TYR A 284 4.92 -0.89 -18.13
N ASP A 285 4.64 -0.60 -19.42
CA ASP A 285 5.63 -0.12 -20.39
C ASP A 285 6.34 1.16 -19.94
N PHE A 286 5.65 2.01 -19.17
CA PHE A 286 6.18 3.24 -18.61
C PHE A 286 7.31 3.03 -17.59
N ILE A 287 7.51 1.80 -17.10
CA ILE A 287 8.68 1.39 -16.30
C ILE A 287 9.53 0.34 -17.01
N GLY A 288 9.36 0.18 -18.31
CA GLY A 288 10.13 -0.76 -19.13
C GLY A 288 9.67 -2.23 -19.02
N VAL A 289 8.49 -2.49 -18.47
CA VAL A 289 7.92 -3.84 -18.35
C VAL A 289 6.76 -4.02 -19.34
N ASN A 290 7.06 -4.59 -20.49
CA ASN A 290 6.04 -4.91 -21.50
C ASN A 290 5.35 -6.23 -21.17
N SER A 291 4.60 -6.25 -20.08
CA SER A 291 3.85 -7.42 -19.64
C SER A 291 2.73 -7.05 -18.68
N GLU A 292 1.70 -7.88 -18.64
CA GLU A 292 0.56 -7.74 -17.73
C GLU A 292 0.97 -8.12 -16.29
N PHE A 293 0.54 -7.34 -15.29
CA PHE A 293 0.86 -7.63 -13.89
C PHE A 293 0.36 -9.01 -13.44
N HIS A 294 -0.87 -9.37 -13.81
CA HIS A 294 -1.42 -10.69 -13.50
C HIS A 294 -0.61 -11.82 -14.15
N TYR A 295 -0.21 -11.67 -15.41
CA TYR A 295 0.59 -12.69 -16.09
C TYR A 295 1.93 -12.92 -15.39
N VAL A 296 2.67 -11.86 -15.05
CA VAL A 296 3.98 -12.02 -14.40
C VAL A 296 3.86 -12.50 -12.95
N SER A 297 2.70 -12.36 -12.31
CA SER A 297 2.47 -12.88 -10.97
C SER A 297 2.47 -14.42 -10.92
N HIS A 298 2.14 -15.09 -12.05
CA HIS A 298 2.18 -16.54 -12.21
C HIS A 298 3.58 -17.04 -12.64
N HIS A 299 4.57 -16.80 -11.79
CA HIS A 299 6.00 -16.96 -12.08
C HIS A 299 6.59 -18.33 -11.75
N VAL A 300 5.88 -19.21 -11.05
CA VAL A 300 6.43 -20.51 -10.59
C VAL A 300 6.86 -21.39 -11.76
N ARG A 301 6.08 -21.40 -12.84
CA ARG A 301 6.38 -22.17 -14.06
C ARG A 301 7.30 -21.44 -15.03
N ASN A 302 7.45 -20.12 -14.88
CA ASN A 302 8.27 -19.29 -15.76
C ASN A 302 9.02 -18.23 -14.94
N LYS A 303 10.16 -18.59 -14.40
CA LYS A 303 10.98 -17.67 -13.57
C LYS A 303 11.57 -16.49 -14.34
N LYS A 304 11.55 -16.51 -15.68
CA LYS A 304 12.01 -15.38 -16.52
C LYS A 304 11.19 -14.11 -16.30
N VAL A 305 9.95 -14.25 -15.82
CA VAL A 305 9.07 -13.09 -15.54
C VAL A 305 9.28 -12.49 -14.15
N LEU A 306 10.09 -13.12 -13.27
CA LEU A 306 10.33 -12.61 -11.90
C LEU A 306 10.90 -11.19 -11.86
N PRO A 307 11.89 -10.81 -12.70
CA PRO A 307 12.39 -9.44 -12.70
C PRO A 307 11.30 -8.41 -13.02
N ALA A 308 10.43 -8.73 -13.99
CA ALA A 308 9.29 -7.89 -14.34
C ALA A 308 8.27 -7.79 -13.17
N TYR A 309 7.99 -8.91 -12.52
CA TYR A 309 7.11 -8.96 -11.36
C TYR A 309 7.65 -8.13 -10.19
N ASP A 310 8.94 -8.25 -9.89
CA ASP A 310 9.62 -7.43 -8.88
C ASP A 310 9.57 -5.94 -9.24
N SER A 311 9.88 -5.57 -10.52
CA SER A 311 9.86 -4.18 -10.97
C SER A 311 8.49 -3.52 -10.80
N ILE A 312 7.40 -4.23 -11.10
CA ILE A 312 6.04 -3.74 -10.88
C ILE A 312 5.78 -3.54 -9.37
N ASN A 313 6.18 -4.48 -8.53
CA ASN A 313 6.02 -4.37 -7.08
C ASN A 313 6.86 -3.22 -6.47
N ILE A 314 8.07 -3.00 -6.99
CA ILE A 314 8.94 -1.85 -6.64
C ILE A 314 8.22 -0.54 -6.99
N TRP A 315 7.67 -0.43 -8.20
CA TRP A 315 6.91 0.75 -8.61
C TRP A 315 5.71 1.02 -7.69
N HIS A 316 4.98 -0.02 -7.26
CA HIS A 316 3.89 0.15 -6.28
C HIS A 316 4.40 0.68 -4.92
N ALA A 317 5.57 0.25 -4.48
CA ALA A 317 6.19 0.79 -3.26
C ALA A 317 6.61 2.28 -3.44
N GLU A 318 7.06 2.67 -4.62
CA GLU A 318 7.34 4.08 -4.96
C GLU A 318 6.07 4.94 -4.89
N GLN A 319 4.91 4.39 -5.29
CA GLN A 319 3.65 5.12 -5.18
C GLN A 319 3.25 5.35 -3.71
N LEU A 320 3.43 4.35 -2.84
CA LEU A 320 3.22 4.54 -1.41
C LEU A 320 4.14 5.64 -0.86
N ARG A 321 5.44 5.62 -1.20
CA ARG A 321 6.38 6.67 -0.82
C ARG A 321 5.89 8.05 -1.29
N TYR A 322 5.50 8.16 -2.55
CA TYR A 322 5.00 9.42 -3.12
C TYR A 322 3.84 9.99 -2.30
N LEU A 323 2.84 9.16 -1.94
CA LEU A 323 1.72 9.63 -1.14
C LEU A 323 2.16 10.05 0.27
N ILE A 324 3.03 9.29 0.93
CA ILE A 324 3.58 9.64 2.25
C ILE A 324 4.26 11.01 2.19
N GLU A 325 5.20 11.20 1.25
CA GLU A 325 5.93 12.45 1.07
C GLU A 325 4.98 13.62 0.79
N LYS A 326 3.97 13.42 -0.06
CA LYS A 326 2.96 14.44 -0.37
C LYS A 326 2.17 14.85 0.86
N LEU A 327 1.64 13.90 1.64
CA LEU A 327 0.85 14.18 2.84
C LEU A 327 1.67 14.87 3.93
N LYS A 328 2.98 14.62 4.01
CA LYS A 328 3.90 15.28 4.95
C LYS A 328 4.13 16.75 4.61
N THR A 329 3.89 17.20 3.37
CA THR A 329 3.99 18.62 2.99
C THR A 329 2.74 19.43 3.32
N LEU A 330 1.63 18.78 3.66
CA LEU A 330 0.34 19.43 3.86
C LEU A 330 0.10 19.72 5.35
N PRO A 331 0.03 20.99 5.78
CA PRO A 331 -0.20 21.34 7.17
C PRO A 331 -1.62 21.01 7.61
N ASP A 332 -1.78 20.53 8.86
CA ASP A 332 -3.05 20.18 9.50
C ASP A 332 -2.98 20.53 10.99
N GLY A 333 -3.29 21.79 11.30
CA GLY A 333 -3.09 22.36 12.64
C GLY A 333 -1.61 22.43 13.02
N SER A 334 -1.26 21.85 14.16
CA SER A 334 0.15 21.75 14.63
C SER A 334 0.91 20.55 14.03
N ARG A 335 0.27 19.77 13.18
CA ARG A 335 0.77 18.54 12.57
C ARG A 335 0.68 18.63 11.05
N THR A 336 0.91 17.52 10.39
CA THR A 336 0.67 17.35 8.96
C THR A 336 -0.54 16.43 8.72
N VAL A 337 -1.07 16.45 7.50
CA VAL A 337 -2.12 15.50 7.10
C VAL A 337 -1.63 14.07 7.27
N PHE A 338 -0.32 13.80 7.04
CA PHE A 338 0.28 12.50 7.27
C PHE A 338 0.20 12.06 8.73
N ASP A 339 0.55 12.96 9.67
CA ASP A 339 0.53 12.65 11.11
C ASP A 339 -0.87 12.27 11.60
N ASN A 340 -1.92 12.83 10.98
CA ASN A 340 -3.31 12.58 11.29
C ASN A 340 -3.96 11.53 10.36
N SER A 341 -3.17 10.77 9.62
CA SER A 341 -3.66 9.72 8.71
C SER A 341 -3.27 8.31 9.18
N LEU A 342 -4.07 7.33 8.77
CA LEU A 342 -3.78 5.90 8.77
C LEU A 342 -3.83 5.43 7.32
N ILE A 343 -2.72 4.91 6.79
CA ILE A 343 -2.61 4.44 5.41
C ILE A 343 -2.32 2.94 5.45
N LEU A 344 -3.29 2.12 5.12
CA LEU A 344 -3.12 0.68 4.96
C LEU A 344 -2.78 0.36 3.50
N TRP A 345 -1.58 -0.11 3.24
CA TRP A 345 -1.15 -0.56 1.92
C TRP A 345 -0.86 -2.06 1.92
N GLY A 346 -1.37 -2.79 0.92
CA GLY A 346 -1.15 -4.22 0.85
C GLY A 346 -1.93 -4.95 -0.23
N SER A 347 -1.93 -6.28 -0.11
CA SER A 347 -2.66 -7.20 -1.00
C SER A 347 -3.39 -8.26 -0.20
N GLY A 348 -4.52 -8.73 -0.71
CA GLY A 348 -5.31 -9.81 -0.11
C GLY A 348 -4.71 -11.21 -0.28
N ILE A 349 -3.64 -11.34 -1.07
CA ILE A 349 -2.83 -12.55 -1.23
C ILE A 349 -1.35 -12.21 -1.08
N LYS A 350 -0.53 -13.13 -0.55
CA LYS A 350 0.91 -12.94 -0.48
C LYS A 350 1.59 -13.37 -1.79
N HIS A 351 1.51 -14.63 -2.12
CA HIS A 351 2.17 -15.20 -3.30
C HIS A 351 1.25 -15.13 -4.51
N GLY A 352 1.64 -14.41 -5.55
CA GLY A 352 0.80 -14.19 -6.73
C GLY A 352 0.41 -15.45 -7.49
N ASP A 353 1.27 -16.49 -7.49
CA ASP A 353 0.99 -17.76 -8.19
C ASP A 353 0.23 -18.76 -7.32
N TYR A 354 0.60 -18.92 -6.05
CA TYR A 354 -0.07 -19.85 -5.13
C TYR A 354 -1.30 -19.25 -4.46
N HIS A 355 -1.55 -17.96 -4.63
CA HIS A 355 -2.65 -17.20 -4.02
C HIS A 355 -2.73 -17.42 -2.50
N SER A 356 -1.56 -17.47 -1.83
CA SER A 356 -1.53 -17.76 -0.40
C SER A 356 -2.13 -16.62 0.41
N LEU A 357 -2.96 -16.98 1.39
CA LEU A 357 -3.64 -16.07 2.31
C LEU A 357 -2.87 -15.87 3.61
N THR A 358 -1.72 -16.54 3.76
CA THR A 358 -0.88 -16.48 4.95
C THR A 358 0.18 -15.42 4.80
N ASP A 359 0.50 -14.73 5.91
CA ASP A 359 1.58 -13.76 5.98
C ASP A 359 1.44 -12.65 4.92
N LEU A 360 0.27 -12.00 4.87
CA LEU A 360 -0.04 -10.98 3.86
C LEU A 360 1.01 -9.87 3.78
N PRO A 361 1.28 -9.31 2.58
CA PRO A 361 2.20 -8.18 2.42
C PRO A 361 1.49 -6.89 2.84
N LEU A 362 1.81 -6.40 4.04
CA LEU A 362 1.10 -5.30 4.69
C LEU A 362 2.05 -4.24 5.22
N ILE A 363 1.72 -2.99 4.93
CA ILE A 363 2.35 -1.80 5.52
C ILE A 363 1.26 -0.88 6.04
N LEU A 364 1.43 -0.42 7.28
CA LEU A 364 0.68 0.69 7.84
C LEU A 364 1.61 1.91 7.87
N ALA A 365 1.15 3.05 7.36
CA ALA A 365 1.85 4.31 7.40
C ALA A 365 0.94 5.39 8.01
N GLY A 366 1.54 6.49 8.45
CA GLY A 366 0.79 7.59 9.05
C GLY A 366 0.66 7.48 10.57
N GLY A 367 0.72 8.63 11.24
CA GLY A 367 0.80 8.70 12.69
C GLY A 367 -0.48 8.38 13.46
N GLY A 368 -1.65 8.35 12.79
CA GLY A 368 -2.93 8.14 13.45
C GLY A 368 -3.18 9.13 14.60
N GLY A 369 -2.79 10.40 14.42
CA GLY A 369 -2.85 11.42 15.48
C GLY A 369 -1.83 11.19 16.60
N GLY A 370 -0.72 10.49 16.32
CA GLY A 370 0.31 10.13 17.30
C GLY A 370 0.03 8.83 18.03
N GLN A 371 -0.97 8.05 17.60
CA GLN A 371 -1.35 6.78 18.24
C GLN A 371 -0.57 5.58 17.69
N VAL A 372 0.01 5.68 16.48
CA VAL A 372 0.72 4.56 15.84
C VAL A 372 2.21 4.69 16.07
N ASN A 373 2.83 3.62 16.54
CA ASN A 373 4.27 3.54 16.74
C ASN A 373 4.96 3.04 15.47
N LEU A 374 5.49 3.95 14.66
CA LEU A 374 6.08 3.72 13.35
C LEU A 374 7.59 3.41 13.39
N GLY A 375 8.22 3.23 12.22
CA GLY A 375 9.65 2.96 12.06
C GLY A 375 10.03 1.53 12.43
N ARG A 376 9.10 0.57 12.29
CA ARG A 376 9.29 -0.79 12.78
C ARG A 376 8.88 -1.86 11.78
N HIS A 377 9.47 -3.05 11.93
CA HIS A 377 9.02 -4.30 11.33
C HIS A 377 8.54 -5.25 12.43
N VAL A 378 7.23 -5.37 12.58
CA VAL A 378 6.61 -6.25 13.58
C VAL A 378 6.18 -7.54 12.89
N ARG A 379 6.88 -8.63 13.21
CA ARG A 379 6.53 -9.97 12.76
C ARG A 379 6.07 -10.81 13.95
N TYR A 380 4.81 -11.21 13.94
CA TYR A 380 4.21 -11.96 15.05
C TYR A 380 4.81 -13.36 15.13
N PRO A 381 5.17 -13.87 16.33
CA PRO A 381 5.76 -15.21 16.49
C PRO A 381 4.75 -16.33 16.14
N LYS A 382 3.47 -16.06 16.32
CA LYS A 382 2.37 -16.92 15.86
C LYS A 382 1.49 -16.13 14.89
N ALA A 383 0.99 -16.78 13.85
CA ALA A 383 0.06 -16.17 12.92
C ALA A 383 -1.13 -15.55 13.65
N GLN A 384 -1.45 -14.31 13.29
CA GLN A 384 -2.59 -13.59 13.81
C GLN A 384 -3.64 -13.43 12.70
N PRO A 385 -4.94 -13.44 13.02
CA PRO A 385 -5.95 -13.04 12.05
C PRO A 385 -5.69 -11.62 11.53
N TYR A 386 -5.66 -11.46 10.23
CA TYR A 386 -5.58 -10.12 9.59
C TYR A 386 -6.74 -9.21 10.04
N ALA A 387 -7.89 -9.81 10.31
CA ALA A 387 -9.07 -9.13 10.86
C ALA A 387 -8.79 -8.37 12.17
N ASN A 388 -7.80 -8.82 12.98
CA ASN A 388 -7.39 -8.11 14.19
C ASN A 388 -6.78 -6.73 13.86
N LEU A 389 -6.06 -6.59 12.73
CA LEU A 389 -5.58 -5.30 12.24
C LEU A 389 -6.76 -4.40 11.86
N LEU A 390 -7.72 -4.92 11.09
CA LEU A 390 -8.89 -4.15 10.68
C LEU A 390 -9.67 -3.64 11.90
N LEU A 391 -9.90 -4.51 12.88
CA LEU A 391 -10.57 -4.14 14.15
C LEU A 391 -9.80 -3.05 14.91
N THR A 392 -8.47 -3.11 14.89
CA THR A 392 -7.61 -2.09 15.51
C THR A 392 -7.73 -0.76 14.79
N LEU A 393 -7.68 -0.75 13.45
CA LEU A 393 -7.85 0.47 12.67
C LEU A 393 -9.23 1.10 12.88
N MET A 394 -10.28 0.29 12.95
CA MET A 394 -11.63 0.77 13.28
C MET A 394 -11.67 1.46 14.65
N LYS A 395 -11.04 0.87 15.67
CA LYS A 395 -10.95 1.48 17.00
C LYS A 395 -10.18 2.81 16.96
N LEU A 396 -9.03 2.85 16.30
CA LEU A 396 -8.22 4.08 16.16
C LEU A 396 -8.99 5.19 15.46
N MET A 397 -9.80 4.86 14.44
CA MET A 397 -10.64 5.81 13.71
C MET A 397 -11.92 6.23 14.47
N GLY A 398 -12.08 5.85 15.73
CA GLY A 398 -13.27 6.19 16.51
C GLY A 398 -14.54 5.41 16.12
N ALA A 399 -14.40 4.31 15.41
CA ALA A 399 -15.48 3.40 14.99
C ALA A 399 -15.31 1.99 15.59
N PRO A 400 -15.22 1.83 16.92
CA PRO A 400 -15.03 0.53 17.55
C PRO A 400 -16.19 -0.41 17.25
N ALA A 401 -15.87 -1.65 16.93
CA ALA A 401 -16.82 -2.74 16.75
C ALA A 401 -16.47 -3.91 17.67
N PRO A 402 -17.42 -4.81 17.98
CA PRO A 402 -17.13 -5.99 18.80
C PRO A 402 -16.27 -7.01 18.06
N SER A 403 -16.41 -7.10 16.73
CA SER A 403 -15.65 -7.98 15.86
C SER A 403 -15.79 -7.57 14.40
N ILE A 404 -14.88 -8.06 13.57
CA ILE A 404 -14.97 -8.04 12.10
C ILE A 404 -14.39 -9.35 11.56
N GLY A 405 -15.08 -9.99 10.60
CA GLY A 405 -14.64 -11.28 10.06
C GLY A 405 -14.30 -12.29 11.13
N ASP A 406 -13.11 -12.85 11.05
CA ASP A 406 -12.58 -13.84 12.00
C ASP A 406 -11.71 -13.23 13.13
N SER A 407 -11.87 -11.93 13.41
CA SER A 407 -11.10 -11.27 14.46
C SER A 407 -11.30 -11.92 15.83
N THR A 408 -10.20 -12.02 16.57
CA THR A 408 -10.17 -12.57 17.94
C THR A 408 -9.89 -11.49 19.00
N GLY A 409 -9.65 -10.25 18.56
CA GLY A 409 -9.33 -9.11 19.40
C GLY A 409 -8.54 -8.05 18.64
N LEU A 410 -8.06 -7.04 19.34
CA LEU A 410 -7.18 -6.03 18.77
C LEU A 410 -5.79 -6.60 18.49
N LEU A 411 -5.14 -6.10 17.45
CA LEU A 411 -3.78 -6.49 17.11
C LEU A 411 -2.78 -5.75 18.03
N PRO A 412 -2.00 -6.45 18.87
CA PRO A 412 -0.99 -5.81 19.71
C PRO A 412 0.18 -5.27 18.87
N GLY A 413 0.93 -4.31 19.39
CA GLY A 413 2.13 -3.78 18.76
C GLY A 413 1.89 -2.71 17.71
N ILE A 414 0.68 -2.21 17.56
CA ILE A 414 0.37 -1.07 16.67
C ILE A 414 0.60 0.25 17.40
N THR A 415 0.02 0.41 18.58
CA THR A 415 0.08 1.63 19.40
C THR A 415 1.23 1.61 20.39
N GLU A 416 1.74 0.47 20.70
CA GLU A 416 2.82 0.22 21.67
C GLU A 416 3.94 -0.59 21.02
N GLN A 417 5.11 -0.61 21.64
CA GLN A 417 6.18 -1.50 21.20
C GLN A 417 5.80 -2.94 21.49
N ALA A 418 5.85 -3.79 20.47
CA ALA A 418 5.42 -5.19 20.61
C ALA A 418 6.39 -6.01 21.46
N ASN A 419 7.68 -5.66 21.48
CA ASN A 419 8.76 -6.34 22.20
C ASN A 419 8.81 -7.85 21.92
N PHE A 420 8.44 -8.25 20.71
CA PHE A 420 8.56 -9.65 20.31
C PHE A 420 10.03 -10.01 20.14
N THR A 421 10.40 -11.17 20.62
CA THR A 421 11.70 -11.75 20.30
C THR A 421 11.77 -11.88 18.78
N PRO A 422 12.84 -11.35 18.13
CA PRO A 422 13.00 -11.47 16.68
C PRO A 422 12.85 -12.91 16.25
N ILE A 423 12.13 -13.17 15.15
CA ILE A 423 12.10 -14.49 14.54
C ILE A 423 13.49 -14.75 13.99
N ASN A 424 14.09 -15.86 14.39
CA ASN A 424 15.48 -16.20 14.09
C ASN A 424 16.48 -15.13 14.56
N PRO A 425 16.57 -14.82 15.86
CA PRO A 425 17.60 -13.92 16.35
C PRO A 425 18.99 -14.50 16.05
N ASP A 426 19.87 -13.65 15.55
CA ASP A 426 21.27 -14.02 15.43
C ASP A 426 21.90 -14.02 16.83
N ASP A 427 22.15 -15.21 17.36
CA ASP A 427 22.76 -15.43 18.67
C ASP A 427 24.30 -15.56 18.57
N GLY A 428 24.89 -15.19 17.44
CA GLY A 428 26.32 -15.33 17.16
C GLY A 428 26.74 -16.76 16.80
N SER A 429 25.80 -17.71 16.74
CA SER A 429 26.11 -19.10 16.41
C SER A 429 26.08 -19.45 14.92
N TRP A 430 25.70 -18.49 14.08
CA TRP A 430 25.60 -18.67 12.62
C TRP A 430 26.99 -18.65 11.98
N LYS A 431 27.56 -19.81 11.78
CA LYS A 431 28.93 -19.97 11.26
C LYS A 431 29.13 -21.31 10.58
N ILE A 432 30.24 -21.41 9.84
CA ILE A 432 30.74 -22.70 9.38
C ILE A 432 31.41 -23.38 10.58
N SER A 433 30.87 -24.51 11.01
CA SER A 433 31.36 -25.24 12.20
C SER A 433 32.33 -26.38 11.89
N GLY A 434 32.44 -26.79 10.62
CA GLY A 434 33.38 -27.81 10.20
C GLY A 434 33.57 -27.76 8.69
N ALA A 435 34.82 -27.87 8.23
CA ALA A 435 35.19 -28.04 6.82
C ALA A 435 36.42 -28.90 6.74
N ASP A 436 36.33 -30.06 6.08
CA ASP A 436 37.38 -31.10 5.99
C ASP A 436 38.02 -31.17 4.59
N GLY A 437 37.88 -30.14 3.76
CA GLY A 437 38.33 -30.08 2.38
C GLY A 437 37.35 -30.67 1.37
N LYS A 438 36.34 -31.43 1.81
CA LYS A 438 35.31 -32.03 0.94
C LYS A 438 33.91 -31.73 1.42
N THR A 439 33.67 -31.72 2.74
CA THR A 439 32.38 -31.54 3.37
C THR A 439 32.44 -30.37 4.35
N LEU A 440 31.41 -29.57 4.43
CA LEU A 440 31.24 -28.56 5.47
C LEU A 440 29.89 -28.71 6.18
N THR A 441 29.86 -28.24 7.42
CA THR A 441 28.65 -28.02 8.18
C THR A 441 28.55 -26.53 8.52
N ALA A 442 27.39 -25.91 8.26
CA ALA A 442 27.18 -24.51 8.53
C ALA A 442 25.77 -24.31 9.09
N LYS A 443 25.65 -23.34 10.01
CA LYS A 443 24.39 -22.83 10.53
C LYS A 443 24.24 -21.36 10.13
N GLY A 444 23.05 -20.94 9.73
CA GLY A 444 22.77 -19.56 9.36
C GLY A 444 21.34 -19.37 8.91
N LEU A 445 21.01 -18.13 8.59
CA LEU A 445 19.70 -17.76 8.04
C LEU A 445 19.67 -18.05 6.53
N LEU A 446 18.78 -18.95 6.12
CA LEU A 446 18.65 -19.30 4.71
C LEU A 446 17.92 -18.20 3.95
N ARG A 447 18.56 -17.69 2.91
CA ARG A 447 18.03 -16.68 2.00
C ARG A 447 18.03 -17.23 0.57
N ILE A 448 17.29 -16.56 -0.30
CA ILE A 448 17.30 -16.81 -1.73
C ILE A 448 17.65 -15.50 -2.45
N GLU A 449 18.50 -15.59 -3.46
CA GLU A 449 18.73 -14.51 -4.41
C GLU A 449 18.41 -14.95 -5.82
N ILE A 450 17.87 -14.01 -6.59
CA ILE A 450 17.54 -14.21 -7.99
C ILE A 450 18.29 -13.16 -8.79
N GLU A 451 19.20 -13.63 -9.65
CA GLU A 451 19.98 -12.79 -10.54
C GLU A 451 19.68 -13.17 -11.99
N GLY A 452 18.90 -12.31 -12.68
CA GLY A 452 18.36 -12.63 -13.99
C GLY A 452 17.45 -13.86 -13.95
N GLU A 453 17.82 -14.92 -14.68
CA GLU A 453 17.10 -16.20 -14.70
C GLU A 453 17.61 -17.20 -13.66
N ARG A 454 18.67 -16.87 -12.92
CA ARG A 454 19.32 -17.78 -11.97
C ARG A 454 18.84 -17.53 -10.56
N GLU A 455 18.46 -18.61 -9.92
CA GLU A 455 18.10 -18.68 -8.51
C GLU A 455 19.20 -19.42 -7.76
N TYR A 456 19.68 -18.83 -6.68
CA TYR A 456 20.64 -19.48 -5.79
C TYR A 456 20.31 -19.15 -4.34
N TYR A 457 20.70 -20.08 -3.47
CA TYR A 457 20.47 -19.94 -2.05
C TYR A 457 21.72 -19.40 -1.37
N LEU A 458 21.52 -18.56 -0.36
CA LEU A 458 22.56 -18.01 0.49
C LEU A 458 22.28 -18.38 1.94
N LEU A 459 23.29 -18.76 2.67
CA LEU A 459 23.21 -18.90 4.12
C LEU A 459 23.94 -17.71 4.75
N ARG A 460 23.19 -16.76 5.30
CA ARG A 460 23.74 -15.60 6.00
C ARG A 460 24.34 -16.04 7.32
N LEU A 461 25.60 -15.70 7.56
CA LEU A 461 26.33 -15.95 8.79
C LEU A 461 26.31 -14.75 9.73
N SER A 462 26.70 -14.94 10.99
CA SER A 462 26.70 -13.87 12.01
C SER A 462 27.68 -12.73 11.71
N ASP A 463 28.75 -13.00 10.96
CA ASP A 463 29.69 -11.99 10.47
C ASP A 463 29.16 -11.18 9.28
N LYS A 464 27.88 -11.35 8.94
CA LYS A 464 27.20 -10.77 7.79
C LYS A 464 27.71 -11.25 6.42
N SER A 465 28.59 -12.25 6.38
CA SER A 465 28.96 -12.92 5.14
C SER A 465 27.88 -13.91 4.68
N ASP A 466 27.89 -14.23 3.38
CA ASP A 466 26.96 -15.20 2.81
C ASP A 466 27.72 -16.41 2.26
N LEU A 467 27.31 -17.61 2.70
CA LEU A 467 27.75 -18.87 2.14
C LEU A 467 26.83 -19.23 0.96
N LYS A 468 27.35 -19.22 -0.26
CA LYS A 468 26.58 -19.56 -1.46
C LYS A 468 26.29 -21.06 -1.54
N ILE A 469 25.08 -21.40 -1.96
CA ILE A 469 24.59 -22.77 -2.09
C ILE A 469 24.09 -22.98 -3.52
N GLU A 470 24.86 -23.70 -4.32
CA GLU A 470 24.54 -24.06 -5.71
C GLU A 470 24.12 -25.53 -5.78
N VAL A 471 22.87 -25.83 -5.44
CA VAL A 471 22.37 -27.20 -5.44
C VAL A 471 21.51 -27.44 -6.67
N PRO A 472 21.71 -28.54 -7.41
CA PRO A 472 20.86 -28.91 -8.52
C PRO A 472 19.38 -29.04 -8.10
N PHE A 473 18.47 -28.62 -8.97
CA PHE A 473 17.03 -28.59 -8.75
C PHE A 473 16.43 -29.89 -8.16
N MET A 474 16.92 -31.06 -8.62
CA MET A 474 16.45 -32.37 -8.13
C MET A 474 16.76 -32.61 -6.64
N ASN A 475 17.87 -32.10 -6.11
CA ASN A 475 18.22 -32.23 -4.69
C ASN A 475 17.42 -31.25 -3.82
N ASN A 476 17.08 -30.09 -4.36
CA ASN A 476 16.28 -29.09 -3.71
C ASN A 476 14.85 -29.62 -3.42
N HIS A 477 14.25 -30.32 -4.36
CA HIS A 477 12.91 -30.90 -4.20
C HIS A 477 12.85 -32.00 -3.12
N LYS A 478 13.89 -32.85 -3.00
CA LYS A 478 13.95 -33.90 -1.98
C LYS A 478 14.10 -33.35 -0.57
N LEU A 479 14.87 -32.30 -0.39
CA LEU A 479 15.14 -31.69 0.91
C LEU A 479 14.12 -30.59 1.27
N ARG A 480 13.22 -30.24 0.36
CA ARG A 480 12.26 -29.12 0.50
C ARG A 480 12.96 -27.85 0.99
N PHE A 481 14.13 -27.56 0.43
CA PHE A 481 15.02 -26.50 0.85
C PHE A 481 14.36 -25.12 0.67
N ASP A 482 13.59 -24.97 -0.39
CA ASP A 482 12.73 -23.82 -0.69
C ASP A 482 11.77 -23.44 0.47
N ARG A 483 11.25 -24.45 1.19
CA ARG A 483 10.35 -24.23 2.35
C ARG A 483 11.06 -23.75 3.61
N ASN A 484 12.38 -23.74 3.60
CA ASN A 484 13.19 -23.32 4.72
C ASN A 484 13.78 -21.91 4.53
N VAL A 485 13.48 -21.25 3.43
CA VAL A 485 13.86 -19.84 3.22
C VAL A 485 13.24 -18.99 4.33
N GLY A 486 14.03 -18.10 4.90
CA GLY A 486 13.63 -17.27 6.05
C GLY A 486 13.77 -17.96 7.42
N LYS A 487 14.26 -19.19 7.47
CA LYS A 487 14.51 -19.91 8.73
C LYS A 487 16.00 -20.06 9.01
N VAL A 488 16.37 -20.22 10.27
CA VAL A 488 17.70 -20.66 10.64
C VAL A 488 17.85 -22.14 10.29
N VAL A 489 18.85 -22.45 9.48
CA VAL A 489 19.08 -23.79 8.96
C VAL A 489 20.48 -24.25 9.33
N THR A 490 20.57 -25.48 9.83
CA THR A 490 21.86 -26.20 9.88
C THR A 490 21.94 -27.12 8.68
N LEU A 491 22.93 -26.90 7.82
CA LEU A 491 23.18 -27.71 6.64
C LEU A 491 24.52 -28.44 6.72
N THR A 492 24.58 -29.60 6.07
CA THR A 492 25.83 -30.32 5.81
C THR A 492 25.87 -30.67 4.34
N GLY A 493 26.96 -30.40 3.67
CA GLY A 493 27.09 -30.61 2.24
C GLY A 493 28.53 -30.66 1.74
N GLN A 494 28.69 -31.06 0.49
CA GLN A 494 29.98 -30.97 -0.20
C GLN A 494 30.17 -29.53 -0.67
N TYR A 495 31.39 -29.03 -0.61
CA TYR A 495 31.74 -27.71 -1.07
C TYR A 495 32.94 -27.72 -2.03
N LYS A 496 33.04 -26.67 -2.83
CA LYS A 496 34.23 -26.29 -3.60
C LYS A 496 34.67 -24.89 -3.18
N GLU A 497 35.93 -24.59 -3.39
CA GLU A 497 36.40 -23.20 -3.29
C GLU A 497 36.46 -22.58 -4.68
N THR A 498 35.89 -21.39 -4.79
CA THR A 498 35.85 -20.56 -6.00
C THR A 498 36.19 -19.14 -5.59
N ASP A 499 37.25 -18.58 -6.17
CA ASP A 499 37.71 -17.21 -5.86
C ASP A 499 37.93 -16.96 -4.36
N GLY A 500 38.52 -17.96 -3.65
CA GLY A 500 38.75 -17.88 -2.20
C GLY A 500 37.50 -18.01 -1.32
N LYS A 501 36.32 -18.27 -1.90
CA LYS A 501 35.06 -18.46 -1.18
C LYS A 501 34.59 -19.91 -1.27
N LYS A 502 34.03 -20.41 -0.16
CA LYS A 502 33.40 -21.73 -0.13
C LYS A 502 32.01 -21.66 -0.73
N VAL A 503 31.70 -22.56 -1.66
CA VAL A 503 30.39 -22.70 -2.31
C VAL A 503 29.91 -24.13 -2.10
N VAL A 504 28.74 -24.31 -1.49
CA VAL A 504 28.11 -25.62 -1.31
C VAL A 504 27.53 -26.09 -2.64
N VAL A 505 27.99 -27.24 -3.13
CA VAL A 505 27.59 -27.78 -4.44
C VAL A 505 26.70 -29.02 -4.34
N SER A 506 26.61 -29.64 -3.17
CA SER A 506 25.72 -30.78 -2.90
C SER A 506 25.35 -30.81 -1.44
N LEU A 507 24.05 -30.99 -1.14
CA LEU A 507 23.53 -31.08 0.21
C LEU A 507 23.33 -32.54 0.63
N LYS A 508 23.86 -32.91 1.80
CA LYS A 508 23.57 -34.19 2.47
C LYS A 508 22.38 -34.06 3.40
N SER A 509 22.28 -32.94 4.12
CA SER A 509 21.17 -32.64 5.02
C SER A 509 20.97 -31.14 5.15
N ALA A 510 19.72 -30.74 5.43
CA ALA A 510 19.36 -29.40 5.85
C ALA A 510 18.21 -29.52 6.85
N LYS A 511 18.41 -28.99 8.06
CA LYS A 511 17.39 -29.00 9.13
C LYS A 511 17.11 -27.57 9.55
N ALA A 512 15.87 -27.13 9.43
CA ALA A 512 15.40 -25.88 9.99
C ALA A 512 15.21 -26.04 11.52
N GLN A 513 15.52 -24.97 12.22
CA GLN A 513 15.27 -24.84 13.66
C GLN A 513 13.92 -24.18 13.91
#